data_bb081ac761b6d43c44cb9fb5669c8fc8
#
_entry.id   bb081ac761b6d43c44cb9fb5669c8fc8
#
_cell.length_a   1.000
_cell.length_b   1.000
_cell.length_c   1.000
_cell.angle_alpha   90.00
_cell.angle_beta   90.00
_cell.angle_gamma   90.00
#
_symmetry.space_group_name_H-M   'P 1'
#
loop_
_entity.id
_entity.type
_entity.pdbx_description
1 polymer ?
#
loop_
_entity_poly.entity_id
_entity_poly.type
_entity_poly.pdbx_seq_one_letter_code
_entity_poly.pdbx_strand_id
1 'polypeptide(L)'
;MKITDIRTSEFSVPLRTPFKTALRTVTAIHDVLVTVTTDDGRHGYGEAPPTAPITGETIGSIRCAVEEFIRPALLGREIEDLDGTMHALHTAILHNTSAKAAVDMAIYDLYAQERGVPLYRLLGGSKTELETDLTISVNSPEEMAADSLTAVGRGFRILKIKVGLRPELDLARIQAVRKAVGPKIAIRVDANQGWSPAQAVRIIRGMEDAGLALDLVEQPVKAADLDGMAYVRRNVSTPILAD
;
A
#
# COMPACT_ATOMS: atom_id res chain seq x y z
N MET A 1 -5.40 5.07 30.87
CA MET A 1 -4.46 4.06 30.30
C MET A 1 -3.22 4.76 29.82
N LYS A 2 -2.11 4.60 30.57
CA LYS A 2 -0.88 5.38 30.37
C LYS A 2 0.18 4.59 29.62
N ILE A 3 0.83 5.21 28.63
CA ILE A 3 1.92 4.59 27.87
C ILE A 3 3.14 4.41 28.78
N THR A 4 3.57 3.16 28.98
CA THR A 4 4.73 2.80 29.83
C THR A 4 5.95 2.38 29.03
N ASP A 5 5.77 1.86 27.81
CA ASP A 5 6.87 1.46 26.95
C ASP A 5 6.48 1.47 25.45
N ILE A 6 7.47 1.72 24.59
CA ILE A 6 7.37 1.59 23.14
C ILE A 6 8.62 0.85 22.67
N ARG A 7 8.43 -0.29 22.00
CA ARG A 7 9.53 -1.15 21.52
C ARG A 7 9.41 -1.41 20.05
N THR A 8 10.56 -1.60 19.42
CA THR A 8 10.66 -2.08 18.05
C THR A 8 11.19 -3.52 18.03
N SER A 9 10.69 -4.31 17.10
CA SER A 9 11.24 -5.61 16.74
C SER A 9 11.24 -5.80 15.24
N GLU A 10 12.17 -6.60 14.73
CA GLU A 10 12.25 -6.90 13.29
C GLU A 10 11.68 -8.28 13.02
N PHE A 11 10.99 -8.43 11.90
CA PHE A 11 10.62 -9.73 11.40
C PHE A 11 10.87 -9.85 9.90
N SER A 12 11.05 -11.09 9.45
CA SER A 12 11.27 -11.40 8.05
C SER A 12 10.46 -12.64 7.67
N VAL A 13 9.69 -12.53 6.58
CA VAL A 13 8.86 -13.62 6.07
C VAL A 13 9.15 -13.83 4.59
N PRO A 14 9.61 -15.02 4.17
CA PRO A 14 9.84 -15.31 2.76
C PRO A 14 8.50 -15.35 2.00
N LEU A 15 8.48 -14.78 0.80
CA LEU A 15 7.33 -14.89 -0.10
C LEU A 15 7.33 -16.25 -0.81
N ARG A 16 6.15 -16.82 -1.01
CA ARG A 16 5.99 -18.06 -1.80
C ARG A 16 6.42 -17.89 -3.25
N THR A 17 6.16 -16.71 -3.80
CA THR A 17 6.58 -16.30 -5.14
C THR A 17 7.13 -14.88 -5.09
N PRO A 18 8.19 -14.55 -5.84
CA PRO A 18 8.70 -13.19 -5.91
C PRO A 18 7.63 -12.20 -6.37
N PHE A 19 7.51 -11.08 -5.67
CA PHE A 19 6.61 -9.98 -6.04
C PHE A 19 7.36 -8.95 -6.88
N LYS A 20 6.90 -8.71 -8.11
CA LYS A 20 7.56 -7.85 -9.09
C LYS A 20 6.69 -6.66 -9.49
N THR A 21 7.28 -5.48 -9.44
CA THR A 21 6.70 -4.22 -9.93
C THR A 21 7.67 -3.53 -10.88
N ALA A 22 7.30 -2.38 -11.45
CA ALA A 22 8.21 -1.57 -12.25
C ALA A 22 9.43 -1.05 -11.46
N LEU A 23 9.30 -0.94 -10.12
CA LEU A 23 10.34 -0.35 -9.25
C LEU A 23 11.29 -1.40 -8.65
N ARG A 24 10.79 -2.61 -8.33
CA ARG A 24 11.58 -3.60 -7.57
C ARG A 24 11.05 -5.02 -7.67
N THR A 25 11.90 -5.98 -7.29
CA THR A 25 11.53 -7.36 -7.01
C THR A 25 11.73 -7.64 -5.52
N VAL A 26 10.72 -8.20 -4.86
CA VAL A 26 10.73 -8.55 -3.43
C VAL A 26 10.61 -10.07 -3.30
N THR A 27 11.50 -10.69 -2.55
CA THR A 27 11.52 -12.14 -2.29
C THR A 27 11.15 -12.49 -0.85
N ALA A 28 11.26 -11.52 0.05
CA ALA A 28 10.86 -11.64 1.45
C ALA A 28 10.34 -10.28 1.94
N ILE A 29 9.40 -10.30 2.86
CA ILE A 29 9.02 -9.13 3.65
C ILE A 29 10.05 -8.97 4.75
N HIS A 30 10.54 -7.75 4.95
CA HIS A 30 11.36 -7.33 6.09
C HIS A 30 10.71 -6.09 6.66
N ASP A 31 10.24 -6.16 7.90
CA ASP A 31 9.48 -5.09 8.52
C ASP A 31 9.87 -4.83 9.96
N VAL A 32 9.51 -3.63 10.46
CA VAL A 32 9.65 -3.24 11.85
C VAL A 32 8.28 -3.24 12.51
N LEU A 33 8.07 -4.17 13.45
CA LEU A 33 6.90 -4.19 14.31
C LEU A 33 7.13 -3.22 15.48
N VAL A 34 6.17 -2.35 15.73
CA VAL A 34 6.11 -1.48 16.91
C VAL A 34 5.09 -2.03 17.90
N THR A 35 5.48 -2.15 19.16
CA THR A 35 4.60 -2.50 20.27
C THR A 35 4.56 -1.36 21.27
N VAL A 36 3.36 -0.82 21.52
CA VAL A 36 3.10 0.16 22.59
C VAL A 36 2.47 -0.58 23.75
N THR A 37 3.04 -0.39 24.96
CA THR A 37 2.57 -1.04 26.21
C THR A 37 2.02 0.01 27.15
N THR A 38 0.94 -0.31 27.86
CA THR A 38 0.29 0.56 28.85
C THR A 38 0.46 0.05 30.28
N ASP A 39 0.15 0.88 31.27
CA ASP A 39 0.26 0.60 32.70
C ASP A 39 -0.67 -0.51 33.20
N ASP A 40 -1.75 -0.81 32.48
CA ASP A 40 -2.65 -1.93 32.75
C ASP A 40 -2.26 -3.23 32.01
N GLY A 41 -1.11 -3.23 31.32
CA GLY A 41 -0.52 -4.40 30.64
C GLY A 41 -1.09 -4.69 29.25
N ARG A 42 -1.91 -3.82 28.68
CA ARG A 42 -2.37 -3.97 27.30
C ARG A 42 -1.26 -3.60 26.29
N HIS A 43 -1.40 -4.15 25.11
CA HIS A 43 -0.49 -3.91 23.99
C HIS A 43 -1.26 -3.46 22.75
N GLY A 44 -0.73 -2.44 22.08
CA GLY A 44 -1.13 -2.05 20.73
C GLY A 44 0.01 -2.32 19.75
N TYR A 45 -0.35 -2.65 18.52
CA TYR A 45 0.61 -3.07 17.49
C TYR A 45 0.51 -2.20 16.25
N GLY A 46 1.66 -1.93 15.63
CA GLY A 46 1.75 -1.29 14.34
C GLY A 46 2.99 -1.75 13.59
N GLU A 47 2.99 -1.57 12.27
CA GLU A 47 4.01 -2.08 11.38
C GLU A 47 4.56 -0.95 10.50
N ALA A 48 5.89 -0.90 10.35
CA ALA A 48 6.59 0.10 9.56
C ALA A 48 7.44 -0.56 8.46
N PRO A 49 6.97 -0.56 7.20
CA PRO A 49 7.74 -1.09 6.08
C PRO A 49 8.92 -0.18 5.72
N PRO A 50 10.16 -0.72 5.67
CA PRO A 50 11.35 0.02 5.28
C PRO A 50 11.45 0.13 3.76
N THR A 51 10.69 1.05 3.17
CA THR A 51 10.59 1.17 1.72
C THR A 51 11.49 2.30 1.19
N ALA A 52 12.80 2.10 1.25
CA ALA A 52 13.80 3.11 0.87
C ALA A 52 13.58 3.77 -0.51
N PRO A 53 13.15 3.05 -1.59
CA PRO A 53 12.91 3.67 -2.90
C PRO A 53 11.64 4.55 -2.97
N ILE A 54 10.75 4.47 -1.96
CA ILE A 54 9.45 5.17 -1.95
C ILE A 54 9.43 6.23 -0.84
N THR A 55 9.61 5.83 0.42
CA THR A 55 9.58 6.74 1.58
C THR A 55 10.97 7.23 2.00
N GLY A 56 12.04 6.59 1.52
CA GLY A 56 13.42 6.88 1.94
C GLY A 56 13.79 6.24 3.27
N GLU A 57 12.87 5.55 3.94
CA GLU A 57 13.10 4.97 5.26
C GLU A 57 13.68 3.56 5.17
N THR A 58 14.54 3.24 6.12
CA THR A 58 15.19 1.94 6.30
C THR A 58 14.86 1.38 7.69
N ILE A 59 15.13 0.10 7.94
CA ILE A 59 15.01 -0.50 9.29
C ILE A 59 15.71 0.36 10.35
N GLY A 60 16.95 0.77 10.07
CA GLY A 60 17.73 1.58 11.02
C GLY A 60 17.14 2.96 11.28
N SER A 61 16.66 3.66 10.24
CA SER A 61 16.04 4.98 10.41
C SER A 61 14.69 4.89 11.13
N ILE A 62 13.88 3.88 10.85
CA ILE A 62 12.60 3.63 11.54
C ILE A 62 12.84 3.39 13.03
N ARG A 63 13.77 2.49 13.37
CA ARG A 63 14.11 2.18 14.77
C ARG A 63 14.61 3.42 15.50
N CYS A 64 15.55 4.14 14.91
CA CYS A 64 16.07 5.39 15.49
C CYS A 64 14.95 6.41 15.72
N ALA A 65 14.06 6.61 14.73
CA ALA A 65 12.94 7.54 14.87
C ALA A 65 12.00 7.15 16.02
N VAL A 66 11.69 5.85 16.14
CA VAL A 66 10.81 5.36 17.22
C VAL A 66 11.50 5.45 18.59
N GLU A 67 12.73 4.92 18.71
CA GLU A 67 13.39 4.72 19.99
C GLU A 67 13.95 6.03 20.58
N GLU A 68 14.53 6.89 19.73
CA GLU A 68 15.24 8.10 20.18
C GLU A 68 14.35 9.36 20.21
N PHE A 69 13.28 9.41 19.40
CA PHE A 69 12.47 10.61 19.24
C PHE A 69 11.01 10.40 19.66
N ILE A 70 10.34 9.38 19.15
CA ILE A 70 8.91 9.18 19.38
C ILE A 70 8.67 8.64 20.79
N ARG A 71 9.38 7.60 21.19
CA ARG A 71 9.25 6.98 22.51
C ARG A 71 9.39 8.01 23.65
N PRO A 72 10.43 8.86 23.73
CA PRO A 72 10.54 9.87 24.79
C PRO A 72 9.40 10.89 24.82
N ALA A 73 8.85 11.23 23.64
CA ALA A 73 7.75 12.18 23.53
C ALA A 73 6.40 11.63 24.00
N LEU A 74 6.25 10.29 23.99
CA LEU A 74 4.98 9.61 24.28
C LEU A 74 4.94 8.91 25.64
N LEU A 75 6.07 8.57 26.24
CA LEU A 75 6.08 7.93 27.56
C LEU A 75 5.34 8.77 28.60
N GLY A 76 4.45 8.11 29.35
CA GLY A 76 3.63 8.74 30.40
C GLY A 76 2.37 9.45 29.89
N ARG A 77 2.13 9.51 28.57
CA ARG A 77 0.87 10.06 28.03
C ARG A 77 -0.28 9.11 28.21
N GLU A 78 -1.46 9.70 28.34
CA GLU A 78 -2.72 8.94 28.46
C GLU A 78 -3.28 8.65 27.05
N ILE A 79 -3.70 7.40 26.81
CA ILE A 79 -4.33 6.98 25.55
C ILE A 79 -5.68 7.69 25.34
N GLU A 80 -6.38 8.04 26.43
CA GLU A 80 -7.67 8.76 26.40
C GLU A 80 -7.53 10.19 25.87
N ASP A 81 -6.36 10.84 26.08
CA ASP A 81 -5.99 12.10 25.42
C ASP A 81 -5.43 11.83 24.02
N LEU A 82 -6.29 11.29 23.14
CA LEU A 82 -5.88 10.88 21.80
C LEU A 82 -5.29 12.06 21.01
N ASP A 83 -5.94 13.22 21.03
CA ASP A 83 -5.51 14.39 20.25
C ASP A 83 -4.15 14.90 20.71
N GLY A 84 -3.94 15.00 22.04
CA GLY A 84 -2.66 15.41 22.61
C GLY A 84 -1.54 14.40 22.34
N THR A 85 -1.86 13.11 22.40
CA THR A 85 -0.91 12.02 22.14
C THR A 85 -0.53 11.98 20.65
N MET A 86 -1.51 12.12 19.73
CA MET A 86 -1.25 12.21 18.30
C MET A 86 -0.47 13.46 17.92
N HIS A 87 -0.79 14.61 18.52
CA HIS A 87 -0.01 15.83 18.31
C HIS A 87 1.47 15.62 18.70
N ALA A 88 1.73 15.01 19.85
CA ALA A 88 3.09 14.73 20.31
C ALA A 88 3.82 13.74 19.37
N LEU A 89 3.14 12.69 18.88
CA LEU A 89 3.68 11.77 17.89
C LEU A 89 4.10 12.50 16.61
N HIS A 90 3.20 13.30 16.04
CA HIS A 90 3.45 13.94 14.75
C HIS A 90 4.52 15.04 14.82
N THR A 91 4.72 15.67 15.99
CA THR A 91 5.71 16.72 16.19
C THR A 91 7.06 16.21 16.73
N ALA A 92 7.16 14.93 17.14
CA ALA A 92 8.38 14.37 17.72
C ALA A 92 9.59 14.43 16.77
N ILE A 93 9.36 14.27 15.48
CA ILE A 93 10.40 14.29 14.44
C ILE A 93 9.76 14.71 13.10
N LEU A 94 10.53 15.38 12.22
CA LEU A 94 10.06 15.69 10.86
C LEU A 94 10.12 14.46 9.96
N HIS A 95 9.21 14.39 9.00
CA HIS A 95 9.09 13.25 8.08
C HIS A 95 8.91 11.91 8.81
N ASN A 96 9.70 10.90 8.51
CA ASN A 96 9.68 9.56 9.14
C ASN A 96 8.26 8.96 9.21
N THR A 97 7.59 8.95 8.06
CA THR A 97 6.16 8.63 7.96
C THR A 97 5.84 7.18 8.29
N SER A 98 6.71 6.21 7.91
CA SER A 98 6.54 4.80 8.25
C SER A 98 6.65 4.57 9.77
N ALA A 99 7.66 5.18 10.41
CA ALA A 99 7.82 5.10 11.85
C ALA A 99 6.62 5.68 12.61
N LYS A 100 6.15 6.87 12.20
CA LYS A 100 4.96 7.51 12.79
C LYS A 100 3.71 6.68 12.58
N ALA A 101 3.47 6.16 11.36
CA ALA A 101 2.32 5.35 11.04
C ALA A 101 2.23 4.08 11.91
N ALA A 102 3.37 3.42 12.17
CA ALA A 102 3.39 2.25 13.04
C ALA A 102 2.99 2.59 14.49
N VAL A 103 3.51 3.69 15.03
CA VAL A 103 3.13 4.12 16.40
C VAL A 103 1.67 4.60 16.44
N ASP A 104 1.22 5.33 15.42
CA ASP A 104 -0.17 5.77 15.24
C ASP A 104 -1.14 4.57 15.26
N MET A 105 -0.89 3.54 14.43
CA MET A 105 -1.67 2.31 14.42
C MET A 105 -1.73 1.64 15.80
N ALA A 106 -0.60 1.56 16.51
CA ALA A 106 -0.53 0.96 17.83
C ALA A 106 -1.33 1.75 18.89
N ILE A 107 -1.31 3.09 18.81
CA ILE A 107 -2.10 3.95 19.72
C ILE A 107 -3.59 3.82 19.42
N TYR A 108 -3.99 3.84 18.15
CA TYR A 108 -5.40 3.66 17.78
C TYR A 108 -5.93 2.27 18.12
N ASP A 109 -5.08 1.23 18.04
CA ASP A 109 -5.44 -0.10 18.51
C ASP A 109 -5.74 -0.11 20.03
N LEU A 110 -4.86 0.49 20.85
CA LEU A 110 -5.07 0.65 22.28
C LEU A 110 -6.31 1.49 22.60
N TYR A 111 -6.53 2.58 21.86
CA TYR A 111 -7.70 3.44 22.05
C TYR A 111 -9.01 2.69 21.74
N ALA A 112 -9.01 1.83 20.71
CA ALA A 112 -10.14 0.99 20.39
C ALA A 112 -10.39 -0.08 21.48
N GLN A 113 -9.32 -0.69 22.01
CA GLN A 113 -9.38 -1.63 23.13
C GLN A 113 -9.97 -0.96 24.38
N GLU A 114 -9.57 0.28 24.70
CA GLU A 114 -10.11 1.04 25.82
C GLU A 114 -11.60 1.31 25.67
N ARG A 115 -12.06 1.62 24.48
CA ARG A 115 -13.48 1.84 24.17
C ARG A 115 -14.29 0.55 24.04
N GLY A 116 -13.63 -0.62 24.06
CA GLY A 116 -14.30 -1.93 23.93
C GLY A 116 -14.94 -2.16 22.56
N VAL A 117 -14.44 -1.49 21.52
CA VAL A 117 -14.98 -1.59 20.16
C VAL A 117 -13.87 -1.90 19.14
N PRO A 118 -14.17 -2.62 18.04
CA PRO A 118 -13.21 -2.81 16.95
C PRO A 118 -12.81 -1.47 16.33
N LEU A 119 -11.53 -1.32 15.97
CA LEU A 119 -10.99 -0.08 15.42
C LEU A 119 -11.79 0.46 14.22
N TYR A 120 -12.21 -0.40 13.29
CA TYR A 120 -13.01 0.05 12.15
C TYR A 120 -14.33 0.71 12.55
N ARG A 121 -14.94 0.26 13.65
CA ARG A 121 -16.15 0.88 14.22
C ARG A 121 -15.85 2.24 14.84
N LEU A 122 -14.73 2.33 15.58
CA LEU A 122 -14.25 3.60 16.14
C LEU A 122 -14.06 4.65 15.06
N LEU A 123 -13.54 4.25 13.90
CA LEU A 123 -13.31 5.11 12.74
C LEU A 123 -14.57 5.36 11.88
N GLY A 124 -15.77 4.95 12.36
CA GLY A 124 -17.05 5.18 11.69
C GLY A 124 -17.42 4.12 10.65
N GLY A 125 -16.66 3.04 10.54
CA GLY A 125 -16.96 1.93 9.65
C GLY A 125 -18.20 1.14 10.07
N SER A 126 -19.06 0.79 9.11
CA SER A 126 -20.27 0.01 9.34
C SER A 126 -20.28 -1.34 8.63
N LYS A 127 -19.50 -1.48 7.56
CA LYS A 127 -19.42 -2.72 6.77
C LYS A 127 -18.61 -3.79 7.51
N THR A 128 -19.11 -5.02 7.49
CA THR A 128 -18.43 -6.21 8.05
C THR A 128 -17.78 -7.06 6.97
N GLU A 129 -18.11 -6.80 5.70
CA GLU A 129 -17.57 -7.49 4.54
C GLU A 129 -17.01 -6.47 3.56
N LEU A 130 -15.81 -6.74 3.03
CA LEU A 130 -15.13 -5.95 2.03
C LEU A 130 -14.63 -6.88 0.91
N GLU A 131 -14.87 -6.49 -0.34
CA GLU A 131 -14.28 -7.13 -1.49
C GLU A 131 -12.87 -6.53 -1.73
N THR A 132 -11.88 -7.40 -1.89
CA THR A 132 -10.49 -7.00 -2.18
C THR A 132 -10.06 -7.51 -3.55
N ASP A 133 -9.06 -6.88 -4.15
CA ASP A 133 -8.36 -7.40 -5.32
C ASP A 133 -7.20 -8.33 -4.95
N LEU A 134 -6.70 -9.08 -5.95
CA LEU A 134 -5.41 -9.75 -5.89
C LEU A 134 -4.46 -9.12 -6.90
N THR A 135 -3.26 -8.79 -6.42
CA THR A 135 -2.22 -8.23 -7.28
C THR A 135 -1.50 -9.33 -8.07
N ILE A 136 -1.43 -9.16 -9.39
CA ILE A 136 -0.65 -9.99 -10.32
C ILE A 136 0.65 -9.26 -10.63
N SER A 137 1.78 -9.91 -10.35
CA SER A 137 3.13 -9.38 -10.62
C SER A 137 3.40 -9.20 -12.11
N VAL A 138 4.28 -8.24 -12.45
CA VAL A 138 4.69 -8.04 -13.84
C VAL A 138 5.60 -9.19 -14.30
N ASN A 139 5.15 -9.91 -15.33
CA ASN A 139 5.84 -11.03 -15.98
C ASN A 139 5.56 -11.02 -17.50
N SER A 140 5.76 -12.17 -18.19
CA SER A 140 5.31 -12.34 -19.57
C SER A 140 3.77 -12.33 -19.67
N PRO A 141 3.17 -12.00 -20.82
CA PRO A 141 1.73 -12.04 -21.01
C PRO A 141 1.11 -13.40 -20.64
N GLU A 142 1.78 -14.50 -20.99
CA GLU A 142 1.34 -15.86 -20.75
C GLU A 142 1.31 -16.21 -19.26
N GLU A 143 2.39 -15.86 -18.52
CA GLU A 143 2.46 -16.08 -17.09
C GLU A 143 1.42 -15.25 -16.34
N MET A 144 1.25 -13.98 -16.72
CA MET A 144 0.25 -13.10 -16.10
C MET A 144 -1.19 -13.60 -16.35
N ALA A 145 -1.46 -14.15 -17.52
CA ALA A 145 -2.75 -14.78 -17.83
C ALA A 145 -2.99 -16.03 -16.96
N ALA A 146 -1.98 -16.88 -16.77
CA ALA A 146 -2.05 -18.07 -15.93
C ALA A 146 -2.24 -17.73 -14.45
N ASP A 147 -1.49 -16.77 -13.93
CA ASP A 147 -1.62 -16.27 -12.55
C ASP A 147 -3.00 -15.66 -12.31
N SER A 148 -3.53 -14.92 -13.30
CA SER A 148 -4.87 -14.33 -13.25
C SER A 148 -5.96 -15.40 -13.21
N LEU A 149 -5.85 -16.47 -14.00
CA LEU A 149 -6.77 -17.61 -13.93
C LEU A 149 -6.71 -18.30 -12.56
N THR A 150 -5.53 -18.47 -12.01
CA THR A 150 -5.34 -19.03 -10.66
C THR A 150 -6.03 -18.16 -9.60
N ALA A 151 -5.90 -16.82 -9.69
CA ALA A 151 -6.56 -15.89 -8.80
C ALA A 151 -8.09 -15.98 -8.90
N VAL A 152 -8.63 -16.01 -10.12
CA VAL A 152 -10.08 -16.17 -10.36
C VAL A 152 -10.58 -17.53 -9.83
N GLY A 153 -9.80 -18.61 -10.02
CA GLY A 153 -10.10 -19.93 -9.46
C GLY A 153 -10.16 -19.95 -7.92
N ARG A 154 -9.47 -19.02 -7.25
CA ARG A 154 -9.53 -18.80 -5.79
C ARG A 154 -10.70 -17.91 -5.35
N GLY A 155 -11.52 -17.43 -6.29
CA GLY A 155 -12.71 -16.62 -6.00
C GLY A 155 -12.53 -15.11 -6.14
N PHE A 156 -11.34 -14.60 -6.50
CA PHE A 156 -11.14 -13.17 -6.71
C PHE A 156 -11.88 -12.69 -7.96
N ARG A 157 -12.58 -11.57 -7.85
CA ARG A 157 -13.34 -10.93 -8.92
C ARG A 157 -12.73 -9.65 -9.43
N ILE A 158 -11.75 -9.12 -8.70
CA ILE A 158 -11.00 -7.92 -9.03
C ILE A 158 -9.51 -8.29 -9.06
N LEU A 159 -8.81 -7.93 -10.12
CA LEU A 159 -7.38 -8.14 -10.27
C LEU A 159 -6.67 -6.80 -10.44
N LYS A 160 -5.61 -6.57 -9.63
CA LYS A 160 -4.68 -5.46 -9.81
C LYS A 160 -3.47 -5.96 -10.59
N ILE A 161 -3.28 -5.47 -11.81
CA ILE A 161 -2.26 -5.96 -12.73
C ILE A 161 -1.07 -5.00 -12.75
N LYS A 162 0.10 -5.46 -12.32
CA LYS A 162 1.33 -4.66 -12.37
C LYS A 162 1.90 -4.63 -13.79
N VAL A 163 2.27 -3.41 -14.25
CA VAL A 163 2.85 -3.13 -15.56
C VAL A 163 3.98 -2.10 -15.43
N GLY A 164 4.46 -1.50 -16.53
CA GLY A 164 5.41 -0.38 -16.52
C GLY A 164 6.90 -0.77 -16.57
N LEU A 165 7.25 -2.06 -16.40
CA LEU A 165 8.65 -2.51 -16.49
C LEU A 165 9.17 -2.47 -17.94
N ARG A 166 8.33 -2.88 -18.88
CA ARG A 166 8.58 -2.88 -20.32
C ARG A 166 7.33 -2.38 -21.04
N PRO A 167 7.20 -1.05 -21.21
CA PRO A 167 5.96 -0.41 -21.70
C PRO A 167 5.48 -0.94 -23.06
N GLU A 168 6.39 -1.42 -23.91
CA GLU A 168 6.09 -2.00 -25.21
C GLU A 168 5.30 -3.33 -25.13
N LEU A 169 5.32 -4.01 -23.99
CA LEU A 169 4.60 -5.25 -23.75
C LEU A 169 3.29 -5.06 -22.98
N ASP A 170 3.04 -3.89 -22.41
CA ASP A 170 1.96 -3.71 -21.43
C ASP A 170 0.57 -3.89 -22.05
N LEU A 171 0.36 -3.43 -23.28
CA LEU A 171 -0.89 -3.69 -24.01
C LEU A 171 -1.12 -5.21 -24.21
N ALA A 172 -0.08 -5.93 -24.65
CA ALA A 172 -0.18 -7.38 -24.86
C ALA A 172 -0.44 -8.15 -23.54
N ARG A 173 0.16 -7.70 -22.44
CA ARG A 173 -0.09 -8.25 -21.10
C ARG A 173 -1.57 -8.17 -20.71
N ILE A 174 -2.15 -6.97 -20.81
CA ILE A 174 -3.55 -6.76 -20.44
C ILE A 174 -4.50 -7.49 -21.40
N GLN A 175 -4.19 -7.53 -22.71
CA GLN A 175 -4.95 -8.33 -23.67
C GLN A 175 -4.96 -9.82 -23.30
N ALA A 176 -3.80 -10.39 -22.96
CA ALA A 176 -3.68 -11.78 -22.55
C ALA A 176 -4.48 -12.08 -21.27
N VAL A 177 -4.36 -11.21 -20.26
CA VAL A 177 -5.13 -11.31 -19.02
C VAL A 177 -6.63 -11.24 -19.30
N ARG A 178 -7.10 -10.20 -20.01
CA ARG A 178 -8.53 -10.03 -20.33
C ARG A 178 -9.10 -11.21 -21.12
N LYS A 179 -8.35 -11.70 -22.09
CA LYS A 179 -8.73 -12.91 -22.87
C LYS A 179 -8.88 -14.14 -21.97
N ALA A 180 -8.00 -14.31 -21.00
CA ALA A 180 -8.01 -15.45 -20.09
C ALA A 180 -9.18 -15.39 -19.09
N VAL A 181 -9.37 -14.25 -18.41
CA VAL A 181 -10.34 -14.14 -17.31
C VAL A 181 -11.76 -13.74 -17.76
N GLY A 182 -11.91 -13.31 -19.01
CA GLY A 182 -13.20 -12.89 -19.57
C GLY A 182 -13.67 -11.50 -19.10
N PRO A 183 -14.86 -11.06 -19.57
CA PRO A 183 -15.32 -9.69 -19.38
C PRO A 183 -15.89 -9.39 -17.99
N LYS A 184 -16.17 -10.40 -17.17
CA LYS A 184 -16.82 -10.23 -15.86
C LYS A 184 -15.83 -9.90 -14.72
N ILE A 185 -14.54 -10.11 -14.93
CA ILE A 185 -13.51 -9.82 -13.95
C ILE A 185 -13.09 -8.35 -14.09
N ALA A 186 -13.14 -7.60 -13.00
CA ALA A 186 -12.66 -6.24 -12.95
C ALA A 186 -11.12 -6.22 -13.04
N ILE A 187 -10.56 -5.34 -13.88
CA ILE A 187 -9.11 -5.18 -14.03
C ILE A 187 -8.73 -3.76 -13.69
N ARG A 188 -7.84 -3.62 -12.72
CA ARG A 188 -7.12 -2.40 -12.35
C ARG A 188 -5.68 -2.54 -12.81
N VAL A 189 -5.13 -1.52 -13.42
CA VAL A 189 -3.75 -1.53 -13.91
C VAL A 189 -2.92 -0.61 -13.04
N ASP A 190 -1.75 -1.05 -12.59
CA ASP A 190 -0.82 -0.23 -11.83
C ASP A 190 0.54 -0.21 -12.54
N ALA A 191 0.90 0.96 -13.05
CA ALA A 191 2.15 1.17 -13.77
C ALA A 191 3.32 1.53 -12.85
N ASN A 192 3.09 1.77 -11.56
CA ASN A 192 4.10 2.11 -10.55
C ASN A 192 5.14 3.14 -11.08
N GLN A 193 4.67 4.24 -11.65
CA GLN A 193 5.51 5.31 -12.19
C GLN A 193 6.35 4.91 -13.44
N GLY A 194 5.99 3.82 -14.13
CA GLY A 194 6.81 3.21 -15.16
C GLY A 194 6.77 3.88 -16.54
N TRP A 195 5.83 4.82 -16.79
CA TRP A 195 5.64 5.44 -18.08
C TRP A 195 5.99 6.94 -18.09
N SER A 196 6.37 7.47 -19.27
CA SER A 196 6.29 8.91 -19.50
C SER A 196 4.84 9.32 -19.82
N PRO A 197 4.47 10.60 -19.68
CA PRO A 197 3.09 11.05 -19.96
C PRO A 197 2.59 10.67 -21.36
N ALA A 198 3.42 10.82 -22.38
CA ALA A 198 3.08 10.45 -23.76
C ALA A 198 2.94 8.94 -23.95
N GLN A 199 3.79 8.13 -23.29
CA GLN A 199 3.66 6.68 -23.29
C GLN A 199 2.38 6.24 -22.60
N ALA A 200 2.07 6.81 -21.44
CA ALA A 200 0.86 6.51 -20.68
C ALA A 200 -0.41 6.72 -21.52
N VAL A 201 -0.54 7.90 -22.15
CA VAL A 201 -1.69 8.18 -23.03
C VAL A 201 -1.78 7.17 -24.17
N ARG A 202 -0.68 6.89 -24.86
CA ARG A 202 -0.66 5.95 -25.99
C ARG A 202 -1.07 4.54 -25.55
N ILE A 203 -0.52 4.05 -24.43
CA ILE A 203 -0.76 2.69 -23.94
C ILE A 203 -2.21 2.57 -23.45
N ILE A 204 -2.70 3.52 -22.65
CA ILE A 204 -4.06 3.49 -22.13
C ILE A 204 -5.09 3.59 -23.25
N ARG A 205 -4.89 4.49 -24.23
CA ARG A 205 -5.76 4.55 -25.43
C ARG A 205 -5.74 3.25 -26.20
N GLY A 206 -4.59 2.62 -26.38
CA GLY A 206 -4.52 1.31 -27.00
C GLY A 206 -5.32 0.23 -26.26
N MET A 207 -5.37 0.31 -24.94
CA MET A 207 -6.21 -0.58 -24.11
C MET A 207 -7.71 -0.24 -24.27
N GLU A 208 -8.07 1.04 -24.34
CA GLU A 208 -9.42 1.53 -24.59
C GLU A 208 -9.91 1.11 -25.98
N ASP A 209 -9.13 1.34 -27.03
CA ASP A 209 -9.43 0.99 -28.42
C ASP A 209 -9.58 -0.53 -28.61
N ALA A 210 -8.83 -1.31 -27.84
CA ALA A 210 -8.94 -2.77 -27.81
C ALA A 210 -10.15 -3.29 -26.97
N GLY A 211 -10.94 -2.40 -26.36
CA GLY A 211 -12.11 -2.76 -25.57
C GLY A 211 -11.80 -3.54 -24.29
N LEU A 212 -10.64 -3.28 -23.66
CA LEU A 212 -10.21 -4.06 -22.51
C LEU A 212 -10.96 -3.74 -21.20
N ALA A 213 -11.78 -2.71 -21.17
CA ALA A 213 -12.70 -2.36 -20.09
C ALA A 213 -12.00 -2.32 -18.70
N LEU A 214 -11.06 -1.38 -18.54
CA LEU A 214 -10.33 -1.21 -17.27
C LEU A 214 -11.15 -0.38 -16.27
N ASP A 215 -11.12 -0.76 -14.99
CA ASP A 215 -11.71 0.04 -13.91
C ASP A 215 -10.93 1.35 -13.70
N LEU A 216 -9.61 1.25 -13.67
CA LEU A 216 -8.71 2.39 -13.48
C LEU A 216 -7.26 2.04 -13.91
N VAL A 217 -6.45 3.11 -14.06
CA VAL A 217 -4.99 3.02 -14.15
C VAL A 217 -4.37 3.83 -13.01
N GLU A 218 -3.57 3.15 -12.18
CA GLU A 218 -2.89 3.72 -11.02
C GLU A 218 -1.47 4.15 -11.38
N GLN A 219 -1.09 5.30 -10.90
CA GLN A 219 0.23 5.95 -10.96
C GLN A 219 1.01 5.70 -12.26
N PRO A 220 0.50 6.16 -13.41
CA PRO A 220 1.13 5.94 -14.70
C PRO A 220 2.50 6.62 -14.84
N VAL A 221 2.67 7.81 -14.26
CA VAL A 221 3.86 8.65 -14.36
C VAL A 221 4.53 8.87 -13.01
N LYS A 222 5.70 9.50 -12.97
CA LYS A 222 6.43 9.79 -11.72
C LYS A 222 5.57 10.57 -10.73
N ALA A 223 5.68 10.23 -9.42
CA ALA A 223 4.88 10.84 -8.35
C ALA A 223 5.01 12.37 -8.30
N ALA A 224 6.21 12.90 -8.56
CA ALA A 224 6.45 14.35 -8.59
C ALA A 224 5.94 15.04 -9.87
N ASP A 225 5.53 14.29 -10.91
CA ASP A 225 5.06 14.84 -12.20
C ASP A 225 3.54 15.05 -12.19
N LEU A 226 3.08 16.02 -11.41
CA LEU A 226 1.65 16.36 -11.32
C LEU A 226 1.07 16.86 -12.64
N ASP A 227 1.85 17.61 -13.41
CA ASP A 227 1.43 18.08 -14.73
C ASP A 227 1.28 16.93 -15.74
N GLY A 228 2.22 15.97 -15.70
CA GLY A 228 2.13 14.73 -16.46
C GLY A 228 0.92 13.90 -16.07
N MET A 229 0.61 13.81 -14.78
CA MET A 229 -0.58 13.12 -14.27
C MET A 229 -1.86 13.77 -14.79
N ALA A 230 -1.96 15.11 -14.70
CA ALA A 230 -3.07 15.89 -15.23
C ALA A 230 -3.18 15.79 -16.76
N TYR A 231 -2.03 15.74 -17.47
CA TYR A 231 -1.99 15.51 -18.92
C TYR A 231 -2.57 14.14 -19.28
N VAL A 232 -2.14 13.07 -18.63
CA VAL A 232 -2.69 11.71 -18.86
C VAL A 232 -4.20 11.70 -18.63
N ARG A 233 -4.66 12.19 -17.46
CA ARG A 233 -6.09 12.20 -17.11
C ARG A 233 -6.96 12.93 -18.15
N ARG A 234 -6.49 14.04 -18.73
CA ARG A 234 -7.24 14.80 -19.76
C ARG A 234 -7.28 14.12 -21.12
N ASN A 235 -6.39 13.17 -21.38
CA ASN A 235 -6.23 12.55 -22.69
C ASN A 235 -6.67 11.08 -22.77
N VAL A 236 -7.26 10.52 -21.72
CA VAL A 236 -7.81 9.18 -21.68
C VAL A 236 -9.20 9.17 -21.06
N SER A 237 -10.00 8.13 -21.34
CA SER A 237 -11.34 7.94 -20.77
C SER A 237 -11.30 7.13 -19.49
N THR A 238 -10.32 6.21 -19.36
CA THR A 238 -10.12 5.37 -18.18
C THR A 238 -9.78 6.22 -16.96
N PRO A 239 -10.40 6.02 -15.80
CA PRO A 239 -10.06 6.72 -14.56
C PRO A 239 -8.59 6.57 -14.18
N ILE A 240 -7.96 7.68 -13.75
CA ILE A 240 -6.58 7.70 -13.29
C ILE A 240 -6.54 7.89 -11.78
N LEU A 241 -5.82 7.01 -11.10
CA LEU A 241 -5.61 7.03 -9.65
C LEU A 241 -4.19 7.50 -9.35
N ALA A 242 -4.05 8.40 -8.38
CA ALA A 242 -2.76 8.76 -7.78
C ALA A 242 -2.51 7.85 -6.56
N ASP A 243 -1.33 7.21 -6.54
CA ASP A 243 -0.84 6.38 -5.44
C ASP A 243 -0.06 7.25 -4.42
#